data_f4504cbd2f2b11f5302608be4b74b67e
#
_entry.id   f4504cbd2f2b11f5302608be4b74b67e
#
_cell.length_a   1.000
_cell.length_b   1.000
_cell.length_c   1.000
_cell.angle_alpha   90.00
_cell.angle_beta   90.00
_cell.angle_gamma   90.00
#
_symmetry.space_group_name_H-M   'P 1'
#
loop_
_entity.id
_entity.type
_entity.pdbx_description
1 polymer ?
#
loop_
_entity_poly.entity_id
_entity_poly.type
_entity_poly.pdbx_seq_one_letter_code
_entity_poly.pdbx_strand_id
1 'polypeptide(L)'
;MRKILLTACLIACSLIAEAKDWTQYVNPLMGTQSSFELSTGNTYPAIARPWGMNFWTPQTGKMGDGWQYTYTANKIRGFKQTHQPSPWINDYGQFSIMPVTGKLEFDEEKRASWFSHKGEIATPSYYKVYLAEHDVVTEMTPTERAVLFRFTFPENEHSYIVVDAFDKGSYVKVIPEENKIIGYTTRNSGGVPENFKNYFVIEFDKPFTYKGTFADKKLEEGNLEQKADHTGAIIGFSTRKGEIVHARIASSFISFEQAAQNLKELGNDSFEQLAQKGNDAWNKVLGKIEVEGGNLDQYRTFYS
;
A
#
# COMPACT_ATOMS: atom_id res chain seq x y z
N MET A 1 -22.11 -45.23 -58.48
CA MET A 1 -22.39 -43.86 -58.08
C MET A 1 -21.96 -43.66 -56.65
N ARG A 2 -20.74 -43.11 -56.40
CA ARG A 2 -20.21 -42.82 -55.05
C ARG A 2 -20.58 -41.35 -54.73
N LYS A 3 -21.38 -41.19 -53.68
CA LYS A 3 -21.70 -39.84 -53.13
C LYS A 3 -20.53 -39.43 -52.24
N ILE A 4 -19.82 -38.40 -52.62
CA ILE A 4 -18.79 -37.72 -51.77
C ILE A 4 -19.54 -36.73 -50.90
N LEU A 5 -19.60 -36.99 -49.58
CA LEU A 5 -20.00 -36.00 -48.57
C LEU A 5 -18.81 -35.09 -48.33
N LEU A 6 -18.92 -33.84 -48.75
CA LEU A 6 -18.02 -32.77 -48.28
C LEU A 6 -18.52 -32.30 -46.91
N THR A 7 -17.80 -32.66 -45.86
CA THR A 7 -17.99 -32.09 -44.53
C THR A 7 -17.17 -30.80 -44.45
N ALA A 8 -17.84 -29.65 -44.58
CA ALA A 8 -17.23 -28.35 -44.34
C ALA A 8 -17.04 -28.14 -42.83
N CYS A 9 -15.82 -28.27 -42.34
CA CYS A 9 -15.47 -27.79 -41.01
C CYS A 9 -15.43 -26.27 -41.02
N LEU A 10 -16.45 -25.62 -40.52
CA LEU A 10 -16.44 -24.23 -40.14
C LEU A 10 -15.58 -24.10 -38.86
N ILE A 11 -14.32 -23.74 -39.02
CA ILE A 11 -13.49 -23.24 -37.94
C ILE A 11 -14.01 -21.84 -37.62
N ALA A 12 -14.86 -21.75 -36.61
CA ALA A 12 -15.20 -20.49 -35.99
C ALA A 12 -13.96 -20.01 -35.21
N CYS A 13 -13.07 -19.26 -35.82
CA CYS A 13 -12.12 -18.42 -35.14
C CYS A 13 -12.94 -17.36 -34.36
N SER A 14 -13.30 -17.67 -33.12
CA SER A 14 -13.69 -16.64 -32.16
C SER A 14 -12.48 -15.74 -31.96
N LEU A 15 -12.44 -14.60 -32.64
CA LEU A 15 -11.58 -13.48 -32.28
C LEU A 15 -12.04 -13.09 -30.85
N ILE A 16 -11.37 -13.62 -29.86
CA ILE A 16 -11.43 -13.06 -28.51
C ILE A 16 -10.76 -11.70 -28.69
N ALA A 17 -11.56 -10.65 -28.84
CA ALA A 17 -11.06 -9.30 -28.73
C ALA A 17 -10.48 -9.18 -27.30
N GLU A 18 -9.18 -9.16 -27.18
CA GLU A 18 -8.50 -8.94 -25.91
C GLU A 18 -8.97 -7.57 -25.41
N ALA A 19 -9.62 -7.54 -24.26
CA ALA A 19 -10.13 -6.30 -23.68
C ALA A 19 -8.94 -5.35 -23.51
N LYS A 20 -9.03 -4.14 -24.07
CA LYS A 20 -7.94 -3.16 -24.04
C LYS A 20 -7.66 -2.79 -22.59
N ASP A 21 -6.41 -2.94 -22.17
CA ASP A 21 -5.96 -2.55 -20.83
C ASP A 21 -5.57 -1.06 -20.83
N TRP A 22 -6.49 -0.21 -20.38
CA TRP A 22 -6.28 1.23 -20.30
C TRP A 22 -5.35 1.62 -19.15
N THR A 23 -5.23 0.80 -18.11
CA THR A 23 -4.36 1.08 -16.95
C THR A 23 -2.89 1.14 -17.33
N GLN A 24 -2.46 0.50 -18.40
CA GLN A 24 -1.11 0.58 -18.94
C GLN A 24 -0.67 1.99 -19.35
N TYR A 25 -1.63 2.87 -19.60
CA TYR A 25 -1.37 4.26 -19.96
C TYR A 25 -1.35 5.21 -18.75
N VAL A 26 -1.83 4.77 -17.61
CA VAL A 26 -1.84 5.59 -16.38
C VAL A 26 -0.47 5.57 -15.74
N ASN A 27 0.08 6.74 -15.49
CA ASN A 27 1.33 6.90 -14.74
C ASN A 27 1.08 7.58 -13.38
N PRO A 28 0.91 6.81 -12.29
CA PRO A 28 0.68 7.40 -10.96
C PRO A 28 1.85 8.26 -10.43
N LEU A 29 3.03 8.17 -11.05
CA LEU A 29 4.19 9.00 -10.69
C LEU A 29 4.18 10.37 -11.35
N MET A 30 3.26 10.64 -12.28
CA MET A 30 3.16 11.94 -12.94
C MET A 30 2.78 13.03 -11.93
N GLY A 31 3.49 14.16 -11.95
CA GLY A 31 3.28 15.27 -11.01
C GLY A 31 3.91 15.08 -9.63
N THR A 32 4.68 14.00 -9.40
CA THR A 32 5.30 13.72 -8.10
C THR A 32 6.70 14.35 -7.93
N GLN A 33 7.26 14.92 -8.98
CA GLN A 33 8.51 15.69 -8.92
C GLN A 33 8.20 17.14 -8.49
N SER A 34 7.85 17.31 -7.23
CA SER A 34 7.39 18.57 -6.66
C SER A 34 8.08 18.84 -5.32
N SER A 35 8.22 20.10 -4.98
CA SER A 35 8.70 20.55 -3.67
C SER A 35 7.83 21.70 -3.18
N PHE A 36 8.05 22.12 -1.94
CA PHE A 36 7.36 23.30 -1.38
C PHE A 36 7.64 24.58 -2.19
N GLU A 37 8.86 24.72 -2.73
CA GLU A 37 9.24 25.88 -3.52
C GLU A 37 8.78 25.79 -4.97
N LEU A 38 8.76 24.56 -5.52
CA LEU A 38 8.44 24.28 -6.92
C LEU A 38 7.27 23.30 -7.00
N SER A 39 6.10 23.83 -6.90
CA SER A 39 4.85 23.10 -6.93
C SER A 39 4.48 22.72 -8.38
N THR A 40 5.11 21.68 -8.90
CA THR A 40 4.81 21.13 -10.23
C THR A 40 4.03 19.84 -10.09
N GLY A 41 2.68 19.92 -10.17
CA GLY A 41 1.77 18.78 -10.07
C GLY A 41 1.20 18.54 -8.68
N ASN A 42 1.98 18.54 -7.62
CA ASN A 42 1.53 18.35 -6.22
C ASN A 42 0.75 17.06 -6.00
N THR A 43 1.26 15.95 -6.55
CA THR A 43 0.65 14.64 -6.42
C THR A 43 1.61 13.65 -5.77
N TYR A 44 1.11 12.50 -5.43
CA TYR A 44 1.86 11.33 -5.04
C TYR A 44 1.25 10.08 -5.70
N PRO A 45 1.94 8.95 -5.79
CA PRO A 45 1.37 7.75 -6.36
C PRO A 45 0.29 7.18 -5.43
N ALA A 46 -0.94 7.65 -5.63
CA ALA A 46 -2.10 7.23 -4.86
C ALA A 46 -2.60 5.88 -5.39
N ILE A 47 -2.18 4.79 -4.76
CA ILE A 47 -2.58 3.43 -5.12
C ILE A 47 -3.90 3.12 -4.43
N ALA A 48 -4.98 2.97 -5.22
CA ALA A 48 -6.34 2.84 -4.71
C ALA A 48 -7.27 2.12 -5.68
N ARG A 49 -8.44 1.71 -5.21
CA ARG A 49 -9.59 1.39 -6.08
C ARG A 49 -10.30 2.67 -6.50
N PRO A 50 -10.97 2.69 -7.66
CA PRO A 50 -11.83 3.80 -8.04
C PRO A 50 -12.85 4.08 -6.92
N TRP A 51 -12.89 5.36 -6.46
CA TRP A 51 -13.77 5.87 -5.40
C TRP A 51 -13.54 5.24 -4.02
N GLY A 52 -12.39 4.58 -3.84
CA GLY A 52 -12.00 4.01 -2.56
C GLY A 52 -11.82 5.06 -1.45
N MET A 53 -11.91 4.62 -0.20
CA MET A 53 -11.76 5.49 0.99
C MET A 53 -10.33 5.49 1.53
N ASN A 54 -9.46 4.64 1.01
CA ASN A 54 -8.07 4.61 1.42
C ASN A 54 -7.13 4.56 0.22
N PHE A 55 -6.16 5.48 0.22
CA PHE A 55 -5.07 5.48 -0.73
C PHE A 55 -3.80 5.02 -0.01
N TRP A 56 -2.96 4.28 -0.72
CA TRP A 56 -1.68 3.85 -0.20
C TRP A 56 -0.56 4.41 -1.06
N THR A 57 0.51 4.84 -0.42
CA THR A 57 1.67 5.42 -1.11
C THR A 57 2.98 5.04 -0.43
N PRO A 58 4.08 4.83 -1.17
CA PRO A 58 5.40 4.83 -0.55
C PRO A 58 5.66 6.19 0.09
N GLN A 59 6.24 6.20 1.27
CA GLN A 59 6.59 7.39 2.01
C GLN A 59 8.07 7.72 1.83
N THR A 60 8.39 8.82 1.16
CA THR A 60 9.76 9.35 1.07
C THR A 60 9.97 10.56 1.99
N GLY A 61 8.91 11.32 2.26
CA GLY A 61 8.90 12.44 3.19
C GLY A 61 8.86 11.99 4.67
N LYS A 62 9.12 12.92 5.57
CA LYS A 62 8.99 12.70 7.01
C LYS A 62 7.53 12.53 7.42
N MET A 63 7.34 11.94 8.60
CA MET A 63 6.04 11.92 9.26
C MET A 63 5.46 13.34 9.35
N GLY A 64 4.25 13.52 8.83
CA GLY A 64 3.58 14.82 8.79
C GLY A 64 3.94 15.74 7.64
N ASP A 65 4.86 15.34 6.78
CA ASP A 65 5.11 16.05 5.55
C ASP A 65 3.92 15.89 4.59
N GLY A 66 3.44 17.00 4.02
CA GLY A 66 2.40 16.98 2.98
C GLY A 66 2.90 16.37 1.67
N TRP A 67 4.19 16.51 1.37
CA TRP A 67 4.86 15.83 0.26
C TRP A 67 5.23 14.40 0.67
N GLN A 68 4.26 13.53 0.64
CA GLN A 68 4.39 12.14 1.11
C GLN A 68 5.37 11.33 0.27
N TYR A 69 5.43 11.61 -1.03
CA TYR A 69 6.34 11.02 -1.99
C TYR A 69 6.87 12.12 -2.92
N THR A 70 8.18 12.14 -3.12
CA THR A 70 8.84 13.01 -4.08
C THR A 70 9.69 12.16 -5.02
N TYR A 71 9.50 12.29 -6.33
CA TYR A 71 10.18 11.48 -7.34
C TYR A 71 11.71 11.54 -7.25
N THR A 72 12.27 12.69 -6.88
CA THR A 72 13.74 12.86 -6.72
C THR A 72 14.30 12.23 -5.45
N ALA A 73 13.47 11.76 -4.54
CA ALA A 73 13.92 11.04 -3.36
C ALA A 73 14.41 9.63 -3.73
N ASN A 74 15.36 9.14 -2.96
CA ASN A 74 16.03 7.87 -3.20
C ASN A 74 15.86 6.86 -2.05
N LYS A 75 15.10 7.21 -1.01
CA LYS A 75 14.80 6.35 0.12
C LYS A 75 13.31 6.34 0.45
N ILE A 76 12.79 5.13 0.72
CA ILE A 76 11.45 4.90 1.25
C ILE A 76 11.56 4.65 2.75
N ARG A 77 10.72 5.32 3.56
CA ARG A 77 10.67 5.25 5.03
C ARG A 77 9.57 4.34 5.55
N GLY A 78 8.60 4.03 4.67
CA GLY A 78 7.44 3.21 4.94
C GLY A 78 6.44 3.25 3.79
N PHE A 79 5.36 2.52 3.96
CA PHE A 79 4.17 2.56 3.10
C PHE A 79 3.02 3.09 3.92
N LYS A 80 2.43 4.17 3.48
CA LYS A 80 1.56 5.01 4.29
C LYS A 80 0.14 4.99 3.76
N GLN A 81 -0.83 4.81 4.65
CA GLN A 81 -2.21 5.11 4.33
C GLN A 81 -2.42 6.62 4.31
N THR A 82 -3.19 7.10 3.36
CA THR A 82 -3.49 8.52 3.17
C THR A 82 -4.92 8.68 2.67
N HIS A 83 -5.53 9.83 2.96
CA HIS A 83 -6.92 10.14 2.61
C HIS A 83 -7.02 11.43 1.80
N GLN A 84 -5.92 12.14 1.62
CA GLN A 84 -5.87 13.46 1.01
C GLN A 84 -4.95 13.44 -0.21
N PRO A 85 -5.46 13.67 -1.42
CA PRO A 85 -4.66 13.60 -2.65
C PRO A 85 -3.78 14.83 -2.88
N SER A 86 -3.85 15.86 -2.03
CA SER A 86 -3.08 17.10 -2.17
C SER A 86 -2.07 17.28 -1.04
N PRO A 87 -0.78 17.57 -1.34
CA PRO A 87 0.22 17.85 -0.31
C PRO A 87 0.03 19.19 0.41
N TRP A 88 -0.73 20.14 -0.14
CA TRP A 88 -0.97 21.44 0.46
C TRP A 88 -1.80 21.40 1.73
N ILE A 89 -2.70 20.46 1.85
CA ILE A 89 -3.49 20.21 3.04
C ILE A 89 -3.00 18.90 3.61
N ASN A 90 -2.29 18.95 4.73
CA ASN A 90 -1.81 17.76 5.40
C ASN A 90 -2.97 16.80 5.65
N ASP A 91 -2.65 15.51 5.64
CA ASP A 91 -3.61 14.42 5.70
C ASP A 91 -4.13 14.16 7.12
N TYR A 92 -5.10 13.28 7.21
CA TYR A 92 -5.86 12.92 8.40
C TYR A 92 -5.78 11.42 8.66
N GLY A 93 -5.46 11.03 9.89
CA GLY A 93 -5.50 9.63 10.29
C GLY A 93 -4.45 8.74 9.62
N GLN A 94 -3.27 9.28 9.35
CA GLN A 94 -2.17 8.55 8.70
C GLN A 94 -1.50 7.57 9.65
N PHE A 95 -1.11 6.42 9.12
CA PHE A 95 -0.18 5.48 9.74
C PHE A 95 0.63 4.78 8.63
N SER A 96 1.73 4.15 8.98
CA SER A 96 2.58 3.47 8.01
C SER A 96 3.02 2.08 8.46
N ILE A 97 3.43 1.27 7.48
CA ILE A 97 4.03 -0.05 7.67
C ILE A 97 5.35 -0.13 6.92
N MET A 98 6.38 -0.73 7.54
CA MET A 98 7.71 -0.88 6.92
C MET A 98 8.35 -2.21 7.27
N PRO A 99 8.77 -3.03 6.29
CA PRO A 99 9.60 -4.20 6.54
C PRO A 99 11.05 -3.78 6.82
N VAL A 100 11.68 -4.44 7.79
CA VAL A 100 13.07 -4.20 8.21
C VAL A 100 13.74 -5.55 8.44
N THR A 101 15.01 -5.71 8.11
CA THR A 101 15.77 -6.94 8.36
C THR A 101 17.07 -6.67 9.12
N GLY A 102 17.56 -7.69 9.81
CA GLY A 102 18.82 -7.63 10.56
C GLY A 102 18.69 -6.82 11.83
N LYS A 103 19.29 -5.65 11.90
CA LYS A 103 19.17 -4.78 13.07
C LYS A 103 17.77 -4.19 13.14
N LEU A 104 17.11 -4.38 14.29
CA LEU A 104 15.82 -3.76 14.54
C LEU A 104 15.99 -2.23 14.58
N GLU A 105 15.32 -1.55 13.66
CA GLU A 105 15.33 -0.09 13.57
C GLU A 105 13.89 0.40 13.32
N PHE A 106 13.35 1.18 14.26
CA PHE A 106 11.99 1.70 14.18
C PHE A 106 11.91 3.21 13.89
N ASP A 107 13.01 3.93 14.08
CA ASP A 107 13.11 5.34 13.71
C ASP A 107 12.94 5.50 12.19
N GLU A 108 12.07 6.42 11.75
CA GLU A 108 11.69 6.55 10.34
C GLU A 108 12.84 6.92 9.41
N GLU A 109 13.86 7.65 9.90
CA GLU A 109 15.01 8.02 9.09
C GLU A 109 16.02 6.87 9.00
N LYS A 110 16.20 6.12 10.10
CA LYS A 110 17.17 5.04 10.18
C LYS A 110 16.67 3.75 9.50
N ARG A 111 15.35 3.49 9.53
CA ARG A 111 14.73 2.35 8.82
C ARG A 111 14.59 2.60 7.32
N ALA A 112 14.83 3.84 6.86
CA ALA A 112 14.63 4.20 5.45
C ALA A 112 15.58 3.44 4.52
N SER A 113 15.03 2.85 3.47
CA SER A 113 15.74 2.02 2.51
C SER A 113 15.88 2.66 1.15
N TRP A 114 17.06 2.51 0.54
CA TRP A 114 17.26 2.87 -0.85
C TRP A 114 16.35 2.07 -1.77
N PHE A 115 15.88 2.72 -2.82
CA PHE A 115 15.13 2.11 -3.90
C PHE A 115 15.53 2.71 -5.26
N SER A 116 15.07 2.09 -6.33
CA SER A 116 15.33 2.56 -7.68
C SER A 116 14.04 2.59 -8.49
N HIS A 117 13.77 3.70 -9.18
CA HIS A 117 12.64 3.81 -10.12
C HIS A 117 12.69 2.78 -11.26
N LYS A 118 13.87 2.21 -11.57
CA LYS A 118 13.98 1.11 -12.54
C LYS A 118 13.35 -0.19 -12.05
N GLY A 119 13.25 -0.36 -10.73
CA GLY A 119 12.62 -1.51 -10.08
C GLY A 119 11.29 -1.18 -9.42
N GLU A 120 10.82 0.07 -9.54
CA GLU A 120 9.54 0.54 -9.03
C GLU A 120 8.45 0.31 -10.09
N ILE A 121 7.35 -0.32 -9.68
CA ILE A 121 6.15 -0.48 -10.50
C ILE A 121 5.02 0.21 -9.78
N ALA A 122 4.40 1.19 -10.43
CA ALA A 122 3.23 1.89 -9.94
C ALA A 122 2.13 1.87 -11.00
N THR A 123 1.01 1.25 -10.69
CA THR A 123 -0.24 1.31 -11.46
C THR A 123 -1.35 1.85 -10.56
N PRO A 124 -2.52 2.20 -11.06
CA PRO A 124 -3.57 2.77 -10.22
C PRO A 124 -3.97 1.93 -8.99
N SER A 125 -3.84 0.60 -9.07
CA SER A 125 -4.25 -0.33 -8.00
C SER A 125 -3.20 -1.37 -7.61
N TYR A 126 -1.95 -1.17 -8.03
CA TYR A 126 -0.85 -2.07 -7.66
C TYR A 126 0.45 -1.28 -7.56
N TYR A 127 1.23 -1.59 -6.53
CA TYR A 127 2.57 -1.04 -6.34
C TYR A 127 3.55 -2.15 -5.98
N LYS A 128 4.79 -2.01 -6.48
CA LYS A 128 5.90 -2.92 -6.16
C LYS A 128 7.20 -2.14 -6.12
N VAL A 129 8.05 -2.46 -5.14
CA VAL A 129 9.41 -1.91 -5.03
C VAL A 129 10.34 -2.89 -4.31
N TYR A 130 11.61 -2.83 -4.63
CA TYR A 130 12.69 -3.49 -3.89
C TYR A 130 13.37 -2.50 -2.94
N LEU A 131 13.48 -2.88 -1.67
CA LEU A 131 14.09 -2.12 -0.59
C LEU A 131 15.50 -2.66 -0.34
N ALA A 132 16.51 -1.92 -0.78
CA ALA A 132 17.89 -2.41 -0.89
C ALA A 132 18.58 -2.65 0.45
N GLU A 133 18.36 -1.81 1.48
CA GLU A 133 18.95 -2.02 2.82
C GLU A 133 18.39 -3.23 3.53
N HIS A 134 17.15 -3.61 3.21
CA HIS A 134 16.45 -4.70 3.89
C HIS A 134 16.36 -5.97 3.04
N ASP A 135 16.80 -5.92 1.77
CA ASP A 135 16.67 -7.02 0.79
C ASP A 135 15.23 -7.56 0.71
N VAL A 136 14.24 -6.67 0.76
CA VAL A 136 12.81 -7.02 0.77
C VAL A 136 12.13 -6.47 -0.47
N VAL A 137 11.37 -7.33 -1.16
CA VAL A 137 10.39 -6.88 -2.15
C VAL A 137 9.07 -6.60 -1.44
N THR A 138 8.56 -5.40 -1.58
CA THR A 138 7.25 -5.00 -1.05
C THR A 138 6.28 -4.77 -2.20
N GLU A 139 5.11 -5.39 -2.08
CA GLU A 139 4.01 -5.24 -3.03
C GLU A 139 2.72 -4.91 -2.26
N MET A 140 1.81 -4.16 -2.88
CA MET A 140 0.50 -3.87 -2.30
C MET A 140 -0.59 -3.72 -3.36
N THR A 141 -1.80 -4.15 -3.01
CA THR A 141 -3.00 -3.98 -3.82
C THR A 141 -4.21 -3.69 -2.92
N PRO A 142 -4.87 -2.52 -3.07
CA PRO A 142 -5.99 -2.13 -2.23
C PRO A 142 -7.35 -2.61 -2.75
N THR A 143 -8.32 -2.65 -1.83
CA THR A 143 -9.77 -2.59 -2.11
C THR A 143 -10.29 -1.18 -1.81
N GLU A 144 -11.58 -1.00 -1.64
CA GLU A 144 -12.17 0.31 -1.32
C GLU A 144 -11.78 0.81 0.08
N ARG A 145 -11.62 -0.09 1.08
CA ARG A 145 -11.33 0.25 2.49
C ARG A 145 -10.24 -0.59 3.13
N ALA A 146 -9.68 -1.56 2.38
CA ALA A 146 -8.62 -2.44 2.86
C ALA A 146 -7.47 -2.52 1.84
N VAL A 147 -6.37 -3.16 2.23
CA VAL A 147 -5.22 -3.42 1.37
C VAL A 147 -4.59 -4.75 1.75
N LEU A 148 -4.11 -5.48 0.76
CA LEU A 148 -3.24 -6.63 0.96
C LEU A 148 -1.80 -6.24 0.62
N PHE A 149 -0.90 -6.37 1.60
CA PHE A 149 0.53 -6.30 1.40
C PHE A 149 1.12 -7.69 1.25
N ARG A 150 2.17 -7.77 0.44
CA ARG A 150 3.03 -8.94 0.29
C ARG A 150 4.47 -8.51 0.46
N PHE A 151 5.14 -9.05 1.47
CA PHE A 151 6.56 -8.83 1.73
C PHE A 151 7.32 -10.11 1.43
N THR A 152 8.24 -10.05 0.46
CA THR A 152 9.14 -11.17 0.14
C THR A 152 10.47 -10.91 0.82
N PHE A 153 10.79 -11.68 1.83
CA PHE A 153 11.97 -11.53 2.67
C PHE A 153 13.16 -12.36 2.18
N PRO A 154 14.40 -11.94 2.50
CA PRO A 154 15.57 -12.79 2.41
C PRO A 154 15.57 -13.88 3.49
N GLU A 155 16.58 -14.74 3.50
CA GLU A 155 16.87 -15.58 4.65
C GLU A 155 17.44 -14.72 5.79
N ASN A 156 16.70 -14.60 6.88
CA ASN A 156 17.10 -13.81 8.03
C ASN A 156 16.33 -14.24 9.30
N GLU A 157 17.02 -14.45 10.40
CA GLU A 157 16.39 -14.75 11.70
C GLU A 157 15.71 -13.50 12.33
N HIS A 158 16.04 -12.32 11.82
CA HIS A 158 15.61 -11.01 12.32
C HIS A 158 14.91 -10.22 11.21
N SER A 159 13.78 -10.73 10.73
CA SER A 159 12.88 -10.03 9.82
C SER A 159 11.76 -9.38 10.61
N TYR A 160 11.54 -8.08 10.45
CA TYR A 160 10.57 -7.32 11.22
C TYR A 160 9.58 -6.58 10.33
N ILE A 161 8.41 -6.31 10.89
CA ILE A 161 7.47 -5.30 10.39
C ILE A 161 7.30 -4.25 11.48
N VAL A 162 7.56 -3.00 11.13
CA VAL A 162 7.29 -1.82 11.96
C VAL A 162 5.98 -1.21 11.52
N VAL A 163 5.02 -1.10 12.42
CA VAL A 163 3.77 -0.34 12.25
C VAL A 163 3.90 0.95 13.05
N ASP A 164 3.87 2.07 12.36
CA ASP A 164 4.04 3.40 12.93
C ASP A 164 2.70 4.14 12.91
N ALA A 165 2.12 4.38 14.06
CA ALA A 165 0.81 5.03 14.20
C ALA A 165 0.90 6.56 14.29
N PHE A 166 2.10 7.11 14.09
CA PHE A 166 2.43 8.52 14.02
C PHE A 166 2.18 9.33 15.32
N ASP A 167 2.59 10.56 15.30
CA ASP A 167 2.48 11.51 16.42
C ASP A 167 1.09 12.17 16.52
N LYS A 168 0.92 13.06 17.47
CA LYS A 168 -0.30 13.78 17.87
C LYS A 168 -1.35 12.88 18.53
N GLY A 169 -0.91 11.81 19.15
CA GLY A 169 -1.74 10.84 19.86
C GLY A 169 -2.02 9.57 19.07
N SER A 170 -1.49 8.48 19.57
CA SER A 170 -1.68 7.18 18.94
C SER A 170 -1.73 6.03 19.95
N TYR A 171 -2.23 4.91 19.50
CA TYR A 171 -2.38 3.68 20.28
C TYR A 171 -2.14 2.48 19.39
N VAL A 172 -1.46 1.48 19.94
CA VAL A 172 -1.28 0.17 19.31
C VAL A 172 -1.44 -0.95 20.33
N LYS A 173 -1.93 -2.09 19.88
CA LYS A 173 -1.97 -3.33 20.63
C LYS A 173 -1.64 -4.51 19.73
N VAL A 174 -0.64 -5.30 20.12
CA VAL A 174 -0.27 -6.55 19.49
C VAL A 174 -1.06 -7.68 20.15
N ILE A 175 -1.70 -8.52 19.37
CA ILE A 175 -2.50 -9.68 19.81
C ILE A 175 -1.85 -10.93 19.16
N PRO A 176 -0.81 -11.50 19.81
CA PRO A 176 0.01 -12.53 19.19
C PRO A 176 -0.76 -13.82 18.87
N GLU A 177 -1.74 -14.18 19.70
CA GLU A 177 -2.60 -15.36 19.53
C GLU A 177 -3.49 -15.30 18.29
N GLU A 178 -3.73 -14.09 17.76
CA GLU A 178 -4.49 -13.85 16.54
C GLU A 178 -3.60 -13.41 15.35
N ASN A 179 -2.28 -13.34 15.53
CA ASN A 179 -1.34 -12.76 14.57
C ASN A 179 -1.80 -11.35 14.12
N LYS A 180 -2.23 -10.53 15.06
CA LYS A 180 -2.96 -9.29 14.79
C LYS A 180 -2.33 -8.09 15.52
N ILE A 181 -2.44 -6.93 14.88
CA ILE A 181 -2.22 -5.62 15.49
C ILE A 181 -3.48 -4.81 15.31
N ILE A 182 -3.94 -4.15 16.36
CA ILE A 182 -4.94 -3.10 16.29
C ILE A 182 -4.34 -1.79 16.77
N GLY A 183 -4.84 -0.68 16.27
CA GLY A 183 -4.39 0.63 16.71
C GLY A 183 -5.26 1.75 16.18
N TYR A 184 -4.98 2.96 16.67
CA TYR A 184 -5.56 4.16 16.10
C TYR A 184 -4.53 5.30 16.09
N THR A 185 -4.76 6.24 15.21
CA THR A 185 -4.07 7.53 15.17
C THR A 185 -5.08 8.66 15.27
N THR A 186 -4.72 9.72 15.98
CA THR A 186 -5.50 10.97 16.06
C THR A 186 -4.86 12.07 15.23
N ARG A 187 -3.77 11.74 14.49
CA ARG A 187 -3.07 12.72 13.69
C ARG A 187 -3.99 13.39 12.68
N ASN A 188 -4.01 14.73 12.70
CA ASN A 188 -4.83 15.54 11.80
C ASN A 188 -4.19 16.93 11.61
N SER A 189 -4.73 17.69 10.67
CA SER A 189 -4.29 19.05 10.32
C SER A 189 -5.23 20.15 10.84
N GLY A 190 -6.09 19.81 11.79
CA GLY A 190 -7.08 20.71 12.38
C GLY A 190 -8.47 20.58 11.77
N GLY A 191 -9.46 21.22 12.39
CA GLY A 191 -10.85 21.21 11.91
C GLY A 191 -11.62 19.91 12.11
N VAL A 192 -11.11 18.99 12.93
CA VAL A 192 -11.76 17.71 13.25
C VAL A 192 -12.42 17.76 14.63
N PRO A 193 -13.42 16.91 14.91
CA PRO A 193 -14.00 16.78 16.25
C PRO A 193 -12.95 16.22 17.25
N GLU A 194 -13.13 16.51 18.55
CA GLU A 194 -12.21 16.08 19.62
C GLU A 194 -12.02 14.55 19.70
N ASN A 195 -13.03 13.78 19.32
CA ASN A 195 -13.00 12.34 19.31
C ASN A 195 -12.48 11.73 17.99
N PHE A 196 -11.91 12.52 17.08
CA PHE A 196 -11.38 12.05 15.83
C PHE A 196 -10.33 10.97 16.03
N LYS A 197 -10.52 9.84 15.35
CA LYS A 197 -9.56 8.73 15.27
C LYS A 197 -9.71 8.01 13.94
N ASN A 198 -8.59 7.57 13.38
CA ASN A 198 -8.57 6.53 12.36
C ASN A 198 -8.12 5.22 13.04
N TYR A 199 -9.04 4.29 13.20
CA TYR A 199 -8.80 2.95 13.74
C TYR A 199 -8.28 2.05 12.63
N PHE A 200 -7.31 1.20 12.92
CA PHE A 200 -6.81 0.20 11.98
C PHE A 200 -6.73 -1.19 12.60
N VAL A 201 -6.88 -2.19 11.76
CA VAL A 201 -6.69 -3.60 12.07
C VAL A 201 -5.74 -4.19 11.03
N ILE A 202 -4.71 -4.91 11.49
CA ILE A 202 -3.72 -5.57 10.65
C ILE A 202 -3.66 -7.04 11.06
N GLU A 203 -3.91 -7.95 10.11
CA GLU A 203 -3.78 -9.40 10.31
C GLU A 203 -2.63 -9.93 9.45
N PHE A 204 -1.82 -10.81 10.05
CA PHE A 204 -0.68 -11.45 9.40
C PHE A 204 -0.93 -12.94 9.23
N ASP A 205 -0.41 -13.52 8.15
CA ASP A 205 -0.52 -14.96 7.85
C ASP A 205 0.55 -15.82 8.55
N LYS A 206 1.40 -15.20 9.38
CA LYS A 206 2.50 -15.85 10.10
C LYS A 206 2.49 -15.53 11.59
N PRO A 207 2.84 -16.49 12.46
CA PRO A 207 3.03 -16.23 13.88
C PRO A 207 4.28 -15.37 14.14
N PHE A 208 4.24 -14.57 15.20
CA PHE A 208 5.30 -13.65 15.56
C PHE A 208 6.40 -14.36 16.39
N THR A 209 7.64 -14.25 15.96
CA THR A 209 8.82 -14.67 16.76
C THR A 209 9.33 -13.56 17.68
N TYR A 210 9.06 -12.31 17.33
CA TYR A 210 9.35 -11.11 18.12
C TYR A 210 8.11 -10.22 18.21
N LYS A 211 7.99 -9.51 19.33
CA LYS A 211 6.93 -8.52 19.56
C LYS A 211 7.40 -7.44 20.51
N GLY A 212 7.01 -6.22 20.29
CA GLY A 212 7.30 -5.05 21.09
C GLY A 212 6.53 -3.84 20.60
N THR A 213 6.60 -2.78 21.38
CA THR A 213 6.08 -1.46 21.02
C THR A 213 7.17 -0.41 21.18
N PHE A 214 6.93 0.76 20.66
CA PHE A 214 7.76 1.92 20.98
C PHE A 214 6.87 3.11 21.33
N ALA A 215 7.39 3.98 22.15
CA ALA A 215 6.79 5.27 22.48
C ALA A 215 7.88 6.35 22.48
N ASP A 216 7.62 7.44 21.79
CA ASP A 216 8.48 8.64 21.78
C ASP A 216 9.98 8.32 21.62
N LYS A 217 10.32 7.46 20.67
CA LYS A 217 11.68 6.98 20.33
C LYS A 217 12.28 5.96 21.30
N LYS A 218 11.52 5.46 22.26
CA LYS A 218 11.98 4.41 23.18
C LYS A 218 11.33 3.08 22.84
N LEU A 219 12.16 2.06 22.59
CA LEU A 219 11.72 0.69 22.39
C LEU A 219 11.30 0.06 23.74
N GLU A 220 10.17 -0.64 23.74
CA GLU A 220 9.68 -1.43 24.85
C GLU A 220 9.48 -2.88 24.38
N GLU A 221 10.56 -3.64 24.51
CA GLU A 221 10.61 -5.04 24.08
C GLU A 221 9.67 -5.89 24.93
N GLY A 222 8.91 -6.78 24.27
CA GLY A 222 7.91 -7.63 24.91
C GLY A 222 6.63 -6.91 25.33
N ASN A 223 6.58 -5.59 25.29
CA ASN A 223 5.34 -4.84 25.56
C ASN A 223 4.37 -5.03 24.40
N LEU A 224 3.11 -5.34 24.72
CA LEU A 224 2.07 -5.64 23.73
C LEU A 224 1.07 -4.51 23.52
N GLU A 225 1.07 -3.49 24.36
CA GLU A 225 0.08 -2.42 24.30
C GLU A 225 0.70 -1.08 24.70
N GLN A 226 0.50 -0.06 23.87
CA GLN A 226 1.08 1.26 24.10
C GLN A 226 0.15 2.38 23.63
N LYS A 227 0.14 3.44 24.42
CA LYS A 227 -0.53 4.70 24.09
C LYS A 227 0.38 5.86 24.48
N ALA A 228 0.69 6.73 23.51
CA ALA A 228 1.55 7.88 23.72
C ALA A 228 1.25 8.98 22.69
N ASP A 229 2.01 10.07 22.72
CA ASP A 229 1.94 11.06 21.64
C ASP A 229 2.35 10.45 20.31
N HIS A 230 3.46 9.68 20.28
CA HIS A 230 3.89 8.90 19.14
C HIS A 230 4.16 7.47 19.56
N THR A 231 3.45 6.51 18.98
CA THR A 231 3.67 5.09 19.25
C THR A 231 3.59 4.23 17.99
N GLY A 232 4.10 3.02 18.10
CA GLY A 232 3.99 1.99 17.09
C GLY A 232 4.25 0.60 17.65
N ALA A 233 4.00 -0.39 16.83
CA ALA A 233 4.20 -1.80 17.13
C ALA A 233 5.29 -2.39 16.24
N ILE A 234 6.03 -3.36 16.77
CA ILE A 234 7.04 -4.10 16.05
C ILE A 234 6.76 -5.59 16.25
N ILE A 235 6.66 -6.30 15.14
CA ILE A 235 6.57 -7.75 15.14
C ILE A 235 7.72 -8.33 14.31
N GLY A 236 8.16 -9.53 14.63
CA GLY A 236 9.26 -10.18 13.92
C GLY A 236 8.94 -11.59 13.49
N PHE A 237 9.74 -12.05 12.54
CA PHE A 237 9.69 -13.38 11.93
C PHE A 237 11.11 -13.91 11.77
N SER A 238 11.25 -15.24 11.74
CA SER A 238 12.43 -15.91 11.18
C SER A 238 12.07 -16.36 9.77
N THR A 239 12.76 -15.85 8.76
CA THR A 239 12.39 -16.07 7.35
C THR A 239 13.45 -16.85 6.60
N ARG A 240 13.01 -17.66 5.63
CA ARG A 240 13.85 -18.30 4.63
C ARG A 240 13.96 -17.41 3.40
N LYS A 241 14.91 -17.68 2.53
CA LYS A 241 15.06 -16.96 1.26
C LYS A 241 13.79 -17.04 0.41
N GLY A 242 13.25 -15.89 0.08
CA GLY A 242 12.03 -15.78 -0.72
C GLY A 242 10.74 -16.06 0.06
N GLU A 243 10.82 -16.13 1.40
CA GLU A 243 9.63 -16.32 2.22
C GLU A 243 8.72 -15.11 2.16
N ILE A 244 7.43 -15.39 1.97
CA ILE A 244 6.40 -14.37 1.86
C ILE A 244 5.67 -14.24 3.18
N VAL A 245 5.49 -12.99 3.63
CA VAL A 245 4.60 -12.61 4.72
C VAL A 245 3.54 -11.67 4.15
N HIS A 246 2.27 -11.99 4.39
CA HIS A 246 1.17 -11.12 4.02
C HIS A 246 0.69 -10.31 5.22
N ALA A 247 0.34 -9.03 4.98
CA ALA A 247 -0.39 -8.20 5.92
C ALA A 247 -1.70 -7.74 5.27
N ARG A 248 -2.82 -8.08 5.90
CA ARG A 248 -4.17 -7.67 5.56
C ARG A 248 -4.51 -6.47 6.44
N ILE A 249 -4.75 -5.31 5.85
CA ILE A 249 -4.93 -4.06 6.60
C ILE A 249 -6.24 -3.42 6.19
N ALA A 250 -7.01 -2.98 7.17
CA ALA A 250 -8.15 -2.10 6.95
C ALA A 250 -8.25 -1.04 8.03
N SER A 251 -8.92 0.05 7.72
CA SER A 251 -9.13 1.14 8.65
C SER A 251 -10.58 1.64 8.67
N SER A 252 -10.90 2.44 9.68
CA SER A 252 -12.20 3.09 9.84
C SER A 252 -12.11 4.30 10.75
N PHE A 253 -12.81 5.37 10.42
CA PHE A 253 -13.01 6.52 11.32
C PHE A 253 -14.12 6.29 12.36
N ILE A 254 -14.71 5.09 12.42
CA ILE A 254 -15.84 4.77 13.30
C ILE A 254 -15.36 3.98 14.52
N SER A 255 -14.77 2.78 14.32
CA SER A 255 -14.34 1.90 15.39
C SER A 255 -13.41 0.76 14.90
N PHE A 256 -12.85 -0.02 15.83
CA PHE A 256 -12.11 -1.25 15.53
C PHE A 256 -13.00 -2.31 14.86
N GLU A 257 -14.26 -2.44 15.30
CA GLU A 257 -15.22 -3.39 14.74
C GLU A 257 -15.52 -3.05 13.28
N GLN A 258 -15.67 -1.76 12.96
CA GLN A 258 -15.88 -1.33 11.58
C GLN A 258 -14.62 -1.56 10.73
N ALA A 259 -13.42 -1.31 11.26
CA ALA A 259 -12.17 -1.63 10.57
C ALA A 259 -12.06 -3.14 10.30
N ALA A 260 -12.39 -3.99 11.27
CA ALA A 260 -12.43 -5.44 11.10
C ALA A 260 -13.50 -5.89 10.09
N GLN A 261 -14.64 -5.19 10.03
CA GLN A 261 -15.66 -5.43 9.00
C GLN A 261 -15.14 -5.06 7.60
N ASN A 262 -14.45 -3.93 7.47
CA ASN A 262 -13.85 -3.48 6.23
C ASN A 262 -12.76 -4.46 5.73
N LEU A 263 -12.03 -5.11 6.64
CA LEU A 263 -11.02 -6.10 6.31
C LEU A 263 -11.58 -7.29 5.53
N LYS A 264 -12.87 -7.61 5.70
CA LYS A 264 -13.57 -8.68 4.97
C LYS A 264 -13.68 -8.43 3.46
N GLU A 265 -13.44 -7.22 2.99
CA GLU A 265 -13.39 -6.92 1.55
C GLU A 265 -12.32 -7.71 0.81
N LEU A 266 -11.23 -8.07 1.51
CA LEU A 266 -10.16 -8.89 0.93
C LEU A 266 -10.60 -10.35 0.68
N GLY A 267 -11.66 -10.81 1.34
CA GLY A 267 -12.18 -12.17 1.16
C GLY A 267 -11.11 -13.25 1.31
N ASN A 268 -11.20 -14.26 0.46
CA ASN A 268 -10.23 -15.35 0.33
C ASN A 268 -9.44 -15.25 -0.98
N ASP A 269 -9.46 -14.10 -1.64
CA ASP A 269 -8.75 -13.91 -2.90
C ASP A 269 -7.23 -13.97 -2.69
N SER A 270 -6.52 -14.54 -3.65
CA SER A 270 -5.08 -14.42 -3.71
C SER A 270 -4.66 -12.98 -4.02
N PHE A 271 -3.39 -12.67 -3.79
CA PHE A 271 -2.83 -11.36 -4.12
C PHE A 271 -3.05 -11.01 -5.61
N GLU A 272 -2.83 -11.97 -6.51
CA GLU A 272 -3.02 -11.80 -7.96
C GLU A 272 -4.49 -11.57 -8.32
N GLN A 273 -5.41 -12.27 -7.67
CA GLN A 273 -6.84 -12.07 -7.89
C GLN A 273 -7.30 -10.68 -7.44
N LEU A 274 -6.81 -10.20 -6.30
CA LEU A 274 -7.10 -8.84 -5.83
C LEU A 274 -6.51 -7.79 -6.76
N ALA A 275 -5.26 -7.97 -7.22
CA ALA A 275 -4.62 -7.05 -8.17
C ALA A 275 -5.38 -7.01 -9.50
N GLN A 276 -5.81 -8.17 -10.02
CA GLN A 276 -6.61 -8.24 -11.26
C GLN A 276 -7.97 -7.54 -11.09
N LYS A 277 -8.68 -7.79 -9.99
CA LYS A 277 -9.94 -7.07 -9.68
C LYS A 277 -9.74 -5.55 -9.61
N GLY A 278 -8.56 -5.09 -9.14
CA GLY A 278 -8.17 -3.69 -9.15
C GLY A 278 -8.01 -3.13 -10.55
N ASN A 279 -7.28 -3.85 -11.38
CA ASN A 279 -7.09 -3.51 -12.78
C ASN A 279 -8.42 -3.45 -13.52
N ASP A 280 -9.28 -4.45 -13.35
CA ASP A 280 -10.60 -4.50 -14.00
C ASP A 280 -11.50 -3.34 -13.57
N ALA A 281 -11.48 -2.98 -12.28
CA ALA A 281 -12.25 -1.85 -11.77
C ALA A 281 -11.81 -0.51 -12.40
N TRP A 282 -10.50 -0.29 -12.54
CA TRP A 282 -9.96 0.89 -13.22
C TRP A 282 -10.25 0.86 -14.72
N ASN A 283 -10.09 -0.27 -15.41
CA ASN A 283 -10.40 -0.39 -16.82
C ASN A 283 -11.85 -0.06 -17.12
N LYS A 284 -12.79 -0.46 -16.24
CA LYS A 284 -14.20 -0.09 -16.34
C LYS A 284 -14.44 1.42 -16.27
N VAL A 285 -13.61 2.16 -15.52
CA VAL A 285 -13.72 3.62 -15.39
C VAL A 285 -13.03 4.30 -16.56
N LEU A 286 -11.79 3.95 -16.87
CA LEU A 286 -10.96 4.55 -17.90
C LEU A 286 -11.54 4.30 -19.31
N GLY A 287 -12.06 3.10 -19.55
CA GLY A 287 -12.68 2.73 -20.83
C GLY A 287 -14.04 3.38 -21.11
N LYS A 288 -14.54 4.28 -20.24
CA LYS A 288 -15.71 5.10 -20.57
C LYS A 288 -15.44 6.11 -21.69
N ILE A 289 -14.19 6.47 -21.87
CA ILE A 289 -13.72 7.34 -22.96
C ILE A 289 -12.57 6.62 -23.64
N GLU A 290 -12.79 6.20 -24.86
CA GLU A 290 -11.79 5.54 -25.69
C GLU A 290 -11.19 6.54 -26.68
N VAL A 291 -9.87 6.72 -26.62
CA VAL A 291 -9.13 7.60 -27.53
C VAL A 291 -8.41 6.76 -28.57
N GLU A 292 -8.44 7.19 -29.84
CA GLU A 292 -7.74 6.57 -30.94
C GLU A 292 -6.84 7.59 -31.66
N GLY A 293 -5.79 7.10 -32.29
CA GLY A 293 -4.97 7.91 -33.22
C GLY A 293 -3.89 8.77 -32.57
N GLY A 294 -3.46 8.44 -31.33
CA GLY A 294 -2.37 9.13 -30.65
C GLY A 294 -1.07 8.31 -30.59
N ASN A 295 0.03 8.94 -30.16
CA ASN A 295 1.23 8.24 -29.73
C ASN A 295 1.13 7.89 -28.23
N LEU A 296 2.10 7.12 -27.73
CA LEU A 296 2.10 6.64 -26.34
C LEU A 296 2.06 7.78 -25.31
N ASP A 297 2.76 8.89 -25.54
CA ASP A 297 2.81 10.01 -24.60
C ASP A 297 1.48 10.76 -24.55
N GLN A 298 0.78 10.86 -25.69
CA GLN A 298 -0.57 11.43 -25.74
C GLN A 298 -1.58 10.56 -24.99
N TYR A 299 -1.50 9.22 -25.13
CA TYR A 299 -2.32 8.31 -24.33
C TYR A 299 -2.04 8.45 -22.83
N ARG A 300 -0.75 8.47 -22.44
CA ARG A 300 -0.35 8.67 -21.05
C ARG A 300 -0.87 10.00 -20.49
N THR A 301 -0.72 11.08 -21.26
CA THR A 301 -1.22 12.40 -20.83
C THR A 301 -2.72 12.42 -20.64
N PHE A 302 -3.47 11.72 -21.50
CA PHE A 302 -4.93 11.69 -21.43
C PHE A 302 -5.44 10.83 -20.25
N TYR A 303 -4.83 9.66 -19.99
CA TYR A 303 -5.31 8.72 -19.00
C TYR A 303 -4.69 8.91 -17.61
N SER A 304 -3.60 9.67 -17.44
CA SER A 304 -3.00 10.01 -16.15
C SER A 304 -3.48 11.35 -15.62
#